data_57275d0509e260b10bbaf07b30383849
#
_entry.id   57275d0509e260b10bbaf07b30383849
#
_cell.length_a   1.000
_cell.length_b   1.000
_cell.length_c   1.000
_cell.angle_alpha   90.00
_cell.angle_beta   90.00
_cell.angle_gamma   90.00
#
_symmetry.space_group_name_H-M   'P 1'
#
loop_
_entity.id
_entity.type
_entity.pdbx_description
1 polymer ?
#
loop_
_entity_poly.entity_id
_entity_poly.type
_entity_poly.pdbx_seq_one_letter_code
_entity_poly.pdbx_strand_id
1 'polypeptide(L)'
;MARGDGIDRTNARNMRLTETKIGNTQQHNEREKESYVNQDIVPERSHLNVHFKKPDGGYVEQFGQMEADGIISTRGIKEDAFRYGELIFDVNSAYFFNHGGYDFAKQFYTDAYKSAIKIVGGEQYILSAVMHADEINKAVTEELGKPVYHYHLHIVAIPTVRKEIRWSKRCKDEALRGTVKEVINQVSHSKKW
;
A
#
# COMPACT_ATOMS: atom_id res chain seq x y z
N MET A 1 8.71 8.08 19.80
CA MET A 1 8.68 8.19 21.27
C MET A 1 7.26 7.86 21.72
N ALA A 2 7.10 6.80 22.52
CA ALA A 2 5.86 6.64 23.26
C ALA A 2 5.69 7.89 24.15
N ARG A 3 4.62 8.64 23.95
CA ARG A 3 4.27 9.68 24.92
C ARG A 3 3.80 8.92 26.14
N GLY A 4 4.44 9.05 27.31
CA GLY A 4 4.15 8.28 28.53
C GLY A 4 2.76 8.49 29.14
N ASP A 5 1.73 8.57 28.29
CA ASP A 5 0.32 8.74 28.65
C ASP A 5 -0.46 7.41 28.72
N GLY A 6 0.21 6.26 28.50
CA GLY A 6 -0.38 4.93 28.53
C GLY A 6 -1.37 4.64 27.39
N ILE A 7 -1.43 5.49 26.38
CA ILE A 7 -2.36 5.33 25.26
C ILE A 7 -1.67 4.62 24.10
N ASP A 8 -2.15 3.45 23.73
CA ASP A 8 -1.75 2.76 22.50
C ASP A 8 -2.31 3.50 21.30
N ARG A 9 -1.44 3.82 20.34
CA ARG A 9 -1.79 4.60 19.16
C ARG A 9 -1.61 3.77 17.90
N THR A 10 -2.60 3.84 17.05
CA THR A 10 -2.52 3.37 15.66
C THR A 10 -2.37 4.55 14.73
N ASN A 11 -1.68 4.36 13.64
CA ASN A 11 -1.56 5.33 12.56
C ASN A 11 -1.85 4.64 11.21
N ALA A 12 -2.63 5.32 10.38
CA ALA A 12 -2.86 4.91 9.00
C ALA A 12 -2.53 6.08 8.09
N ARG A 13 -1.59 5.88 7.19
CA ARG A 13 -1.14 6.90 6.24
C ARG A 13 -1.39 6.44 4.81
N ASN A 14 -1.73 7.39 3.96
CA ASN A 14 -1.79 7.15 2.52
C ASN A 14 -0.74 8.04 1.83
N MET A 15 0.26 7.41 1.27
CA MET A 15 1.30 8.08 0.51
C MET A 15 1.00 7.99 -0.98
N ARG A 16 1.11 9.12 -1.66
CA ARG A 16 0.96 9.22 -3.11
C ARG A 16 2.32 9.05 -3.77
N LEU A 17 2.40 8.16 -4.75
CA LEU A 17 3.64 7.83 -5.42
C LEU A 17 3.54 8.05 -6.93
N THR A 18 4.61 8.62 -7.48
CA THR A 18 4.83 8.73 -8.92
C THR A 18 5.57 7.49 -9.42
N GLU A 19 5.61 7.32 -10.73
CA GLU A 19 6.37 6.24 -11.37
C GLU A 19 7.87 6.29 -11.03
N THR A 20 8.43 7.50 -10.84
CA THR A 20 9.84 7.65 -10.45
C THR A 20 10.15 7.21 -9.02
N LYS A 21 9.15 7.19 -8.13
CA LYS A 21 9.33 6.82 -6.71
C LYS A 21 9.00 5.37 -6.41
N ILE A 22 8.16 4.74 -7.24
CA ILE A 22 7.64 3.40 -6.97
C ILE A 22 8.73 2.33 -6.89
N GLY A 23 9.79 2.44 -7.71
CA GLY A 23 10.91 1.50 -7.67
C GLY A 23 11.65 1.49 -6.32
N ASN A 24 11.88 2.66 -5.72
CA ASN A 24 12.47 2.73 -4.37
C ASN A 24 11.55 2.15 -3.30
N THR A 25 10.22 2.35 -3.46
CA THR A 25 9.21 1.77 -2.56
C THR A 25 9.23 0.25 -2.68
N GLN A 26 9.27 -0.31 -3.89
CA GLN A 26 9.41 -1.74 -4.11
C GLN A 26 10.66 -2.29 -3.42
N GLN A 27 11.82 -1.72 -3.72
CA GLN A 27 13.08 -2.16 -3.13
C GLN A 27 13.07 -2.14 -1.60
N HIS A 28 12.36 -1.19 -0.98
CA HIS A 28 12.20 -1.14 0.47
C HIS A 28 11.25 -2.23 0.96
N ASN A 29 10.06 -2.33 0.37
CA ASN A 29 9.01 -3.22 0.84
C ASN A 29 9.37 -4.69 0.64
N GLU A 30 10.00 -5.01 -0.50
CA GLU A 30 10.39 -6.38 -0.84
C GLU A 30 11.80 -6.76 -0.32
N ARG A 31 12.47 -5.84 0.40
CA ARG A 31 13.83 -6.05 0.92
C ARG A 31 14.86 -6.39 -0.16
N GLU A 32 14.80 -5.72 -1.31
CA GLU A 32 15.65 -5.97 -2.47
C GLU A 32 17.00 -5.22 -2.44
N LYS A 33 17.24 -4.37 -1.41
CA LYS A 33 18.48 -3.61 -1.30
C LYS A 33 19.56 -4.40 -0.58
N GLU A 34 20.80 -4.30 -1.05
CA GLU A 34 21.98 -4.86 -0.36
C GLU A 34 22.27 -4.14 0.97
N SER A 35 21.91 -2.84 1.07
CA SER A 35 22.07 -2.06 2.29
C SER A 35 20.94 -1.04 2.45
N TYR A 36 20.61 -0.73 3.69
CA TYR A 36 19.57 0.22 4.06
C TYR A 36 20.16 1.39 4.87
N VAL A 37 19.68 2.61 4.57
CA VAL A 37 19.99 3.78 5.39
C VAL A 37 19.36 3.61 6.80
N ASN A 38 18.20 2.94 6.87
CA ASN A 38 17.56 2.60 8.14
C ASN A 38 18.38 1.54 8.89
N GLN A 39 19.10 1.97 9.91
CA GLN A 39 19.95 1.14 10.78
C GLN A 39 19.16 0.25 11.75
N ASP A 40 17.83 0.35 11.73
CA ASP A 40 16.95 -0.42 12.59
C ASP A 40 16.51 -1.74 11.93
N ILE A 41 16.80 -1.91 10.62
CA ILE A 41 16.55 -3.17 9.92
C ILE A 41 17.56 -4.22 10.38
N VAL A 42 17.05 -5.37 10.78
CA VAL A 42 17.79 -6.56 11.20
C VAL A 42 17.64 -7.64 10.12
N PRO A 43 18.59 -7.77 9.18
CA PRO A 43 18.43 -8.62 7.99
C PRO A 43 18.16 -10.09 8.32
N GLU A 44 18.72 -10.58 9.42
CA GLU A 44 18.54 -11.97 9.89
C GLU A 44 17.08 -12.28 10.22
N ARG A 45 16.25 -11.23 10.42
CA ARG A 45 14.82 -11.35 10.71
C ARG A 45 13.92 -11.14 9.50
N SER A 46 14.45 -10.79 8.34
CA SER A 46 13.62 -10.53 7.15
C SER A 46 12.80 -11.75 6.71
N HIS A 47 13.20 -12.94 7.12
CA HIS A 47 12.42 -14.18 6.92
C HIS A 47 11.10 -14.20 7.72
N LEU A 48 10.93 -13.31 8.71
CA LEU A 48 9.70 -13.14 9.49
C LEU A 48 8.73 -12.12 8.86
N ASN A 49 9.14 -11.42 7.82
CA ASN A 49 8.25 -10.55 7.06
C ASN A 49 7.14 -11.39 6.42
N VAL A 50 5.91 -10.91 6.47
CA VAL A 50 4.74 -11.66 6.01
C VAL A 50 4.11 -10.96 4.82
N HIS A 51 4.16 -11.61 3.67
CA HIS A 51 3.39 -11.18 2.52
C HIS A 51 1.96 -11.70 2.59
N PHE A 52 1.00 -10.81 2.75
CA PHE A 52 -0.42 -11.10 2.57
C PHE A 52 -0.78 -11.16 1.09
N LYS A 53 -0.08 -10.38 0.28
CA LYS A 53 -0.05 -10.48 -1.17
C LYS A 53 1.38 -10.25 -1.67
N LYS A 54 1.94 -11.25 -2.34
CA LYS A 54 3.22 -11.11 -3.03
C LYS A 54 3.02 -10.38 -4.34
N PRO A 55 3.98 -9.53 -4.77
CA PRO A 55 3.95 -8.96 -6.10
C PRO A 55 4.17 -10.03 -7.17
N ASP A 56 3.53 -9.85 -8.31
CA ASP A 56 3.75 -10.68 -9.51
C ASP A 56 4.70 -9.93 -10.46
N GLY A 57 6.00 -9.97 -10.17
CA GLY A 57 7.03 -9.18 -10.84
C GLY A 57 7.19 -7.76 -10.32
N GLY A 58 7.77 -6.87 -11.11
CA GLY A 58 7.97 -5.47 -10.75
C GLY A 58 6.66 -4.69 -10.64
N TYR A 59 6.58 -3.73 -9.72
CA TYR A 59 5.36 -2.93 -9.55
C TYR A 59 4.99 -2.13 -10.81
N VAL A 60 5.98 -1.63 -11.54
CA VAL A 60 5.77 -0.91 -12.81
C VAL A 60 5.30 -1.88 -13.89
N GLU A 61 5.86 -3.07 -13.94
CA GLU A 61 5.48 -4.12 -14.88
C GLU A 61 4.03 -4.58 -14.66
N GLN A 62 3.66 -4.87 -13.40
CA GLN A 62 2.28 -5.22 -13.04
C GLN A 62 1.29 -4.11 -13.44
N PHE A 63 1.65 -2.83 -13.20
CA PHE A 63 0.83 -1.70 -13.62
C PHE A 63 0.60 -1.71 -15.14
N GLY A 64 1.67 -1.87 -15.91
CA GLY A 64 1.59 -1.96 -17.38
C GLY A 64 0.72 -3.11 -17.87
N GLN A 65 0.84 -4.28 -17.23
CA GLN A 65 0.00 -5.44 -17.54
C GLN A 65 -1.48 -5.18 -17.23
N MET A 66 -1.78 -4.60 -16.07
CA MET A 66 -3.16 -4.26 -15.68
C MET A 66 -3.80 -3.23 -16.64
N GLU A 67 -3.00 -2.30 -17.17
CA GLU A 67 -3.46 -1.36 -18.20
C GLU A 67 -3.71 -2.07 -19.53
N ALA A 68 -2.79 -2.94 -19.97
CA ALA A 68 -2.93 -3.73 -21.20
C ALA A 68 -4.16 -4.65 -21.16
N ASP A 69 -4.47 -5.24 -20.01
CA ASP A 69 -5.62 -6.10 -19.77
C ASP A 69 -6.94 -5.31 -19.57
N GLY A 70 -6.88 -3.98 -19.56
CA GLY A 70 -8.06 -3.13 -19.36
C GLY A 70 -8.64 -3.15 -17.94
N ILE A 71 -7.91 -3.70 -16.96
CA ILE A 71 -8.29 -3.70 -15.54
C ILE A 71 -8.29 -2.28 -14.99
N ILE A 72 -7.34 -1.47 -15.45
CA ILE A 72 -7.20 -0.04 -15.13
C ILE A 72 -7.10 0.78 -16.41
N SER A 73 -7.28 2.09 -16.31
CA SER A 73 -7.12 3.01 -17.43
C SER A 73 -6.41 4.29 -17.01
N THR A 74 -5.38 4.66 -17.72
CA THR A 74 -4.66 5.94 -17.58
C THR A 74 -5.21 7.04 -18.48
N ARG A 75 -6.29 6.78 -19.21
CA ARG A 75 -6.87 7.69 -20.18
C ARG A 75 -7.18 9.07 -19.60
N GLY A 76 -6.49 10.09 -20.11
CA GLY A 76 -6.67 11.48 -19.71
C GLY A 76 -6.02 11.86 -18.37
N ILE A 77 -5.09 11.06 -17.86
CA ILE A 77 -4.19 11.46 -16.76
C ILE A 77 -2.90 12.04 -17.33
N LYS A 78 -2.26 12.90 -16.54
CA LYS A 78 -0.97 13.50 -16.90
C LYS A 78 0.16 12.51 -16.64
N GLU A 79 1.30 12.71 -17.31
CA GLU A 79 2.49 11.87 -17.15
C GLU A 79 3.05 11.91 -15.72
N ASP A 80 3.04 13.10 -15.10
CA ASP A 80 3.51 13.35 -13.73
C ASP A 80 2.47 13.01 -12.64
N ALA A 81 1.33 12.43 -13.02
CA ALA A 81 0.27 12.11 -12.06
C ALA A 81 0.70 11.02 -11.07
N PHE A 82 0.13 11.08 -9.87
CA PHE A 82 0.28 10.01 -8.88
C PHE A 82 -0.53 8.79 -9.33
N ARG A 83 0.19 7.76 -9.79
CA ARG A 83 -0.40 6.53 -10.34
C ARG A 83 -0.55 5.44 -9.29
N TYR A 84 0.21 5.53 -8.20
CA TYR A 84 0.22 4.56 -7.11
C TYR A 84 -0.11 5.23 -5.80
N GLY A 85 -0.64 4.45 -4.87
CA GLY A 85 -0.81 4.80 -3.47
C GLY A 85 -0.18 3.75 -2.59
N GLU A 86 0.39 4.16 -1.46
CA GLU A 86 0.86 3.25 -0.44
C GLU A 86 0.11 3.52 0.85
N LEU A 87 -0.64 2.55 1.33
CA LEU A 87 -1.25 2.56 2.65
C LEU A 87 -0.25 1.95 3.64
N ILE A 88 0.07 2.70 4.67
CA ILE A 88 0.95 2.24 5.74
C ILE A 88 0.14 2.23 7.03
N PHE A 89 0.05 1.07 7.66
CA PHE A 89 -0.56 0.89 8.97
C PHE A 89 0.54 0.58 9.97
N ASP A 90 0.63 1.37 11.01
CA ASP A 90 1.54 1.13 12.11
C ASP A 90 0.84 1.27 13.47
N VAL A 91 1.38 0.57 14.46
CA VAL A 91 0.92 0.60 15.85
C VAL A 91 2.14 0.74 16.74
N ASN A 92 1.99 1.37 17.89
CA ASN A 92 3.03 1.47 18.89
C ASN A 92 3.68 0.10 19.17
N SER A 93 5.00 0.02 19.07
CA SER A 93 5.76 -1.23 19.26
C SER A 93 5.52 -1.88 20.63
N ALA A 94 5.35 -1.09 21.69
CA ALA A 94 5.04 -1.58 23.03
C ALA A 94 3.68 -2.27 23.10
N TYR A 95 2.71 -1.86 22.29
CA TYR A 95 1.41 -2.50 22.21
C TYR A 95 1.54 -3.98 21.84
N PHE A 96 2.21 -4.26 20.72
CA PHE A 96 2.39 -5.64 20.29
C PHE A 96 3.25 -6.44 21.28
N PHE A 97 4.31 -5.83 21.83
CA PHE A 97 5.14 -6.47 22.83
C PHE A 97 4.32 -6.94 24.05
N ASN A 98 3.38 -6.13 24.50
CA ASN A 98 2.54 -6.42 25.67
C ASN A 98 1.36 -7.36 25.38
N HIS A 99 0.98 -7.54 24.09
CA HIS A 99 -0.22 -8.31 23.70
C HIS A 99 0.09 -9.57 22.89
N GLY A 100 1.27 -10.14 23.00
CA GLY A 100 1.60 -11.41 22.35
C GLY A 100 2.59 -11.31 21.18
N GLY A 101 3.15 -10.10 20.95
CA GLY A 101 4.28 -9.93 20.04
C GLY A 101 3.94 -10.23 18.58
N TYR A 102 4.80 -11.01 17.95
CA TYR A 102 4.75 -11.29 16.51
C TYR A 102 3.44 -11.95 16.06
N ASP A 103 2.96 -12.95 16.77
CA ASP A 103 1.77 -13.70 16.36
C ASP A 103 0.51 -12.83 16.42
N PHE A 104 0.39 -12.02 17.46
CA PHE A 104 -0.69 -11.04 17.56
C PHE A 104 -0.61 -9.95 16.50
N ALA A 105 0.60 -9.44 16.22
CA ALA A 105 0.81 -8.46 15.14
C ALA A 105 0.41 -9.03 13.78
N LYS A 106 0.78 -10.28 13.49
CA LYS A 106 0.39 -10.97 12.26
C LYS A 106 -1.13 -11.08 12.12
N GLN A 107 -1.84 -11.45 13.19
CA GLN A 107 -3.29 -11.51 13.18
C GLN A 107 -3.91 -10.13 12.96
N PHE A 108 -3.43 -9.12 13.69
CA PHE A 108 -3.89 -7.73 13.57
C PHE A 108 -3.75 -7.22 12.13
N TYR A 109 -2.58 -7.42 11.52
CA TYR A 109 -2.34 -6.95 10.15
C TYR A 109 -3.02 -7.80 9.08
N THR A 110 -3.37 -9.07 9.38
CA THR A 110 -4.28 -9.85 8.54
C THR A 110 -5.64 -9.16 8.42
N ASP A 111 -6.18 -8.68 9.52
CA ASP A 111 -7.50 -8.02 9.53
C ASP A 111 -7.42 -6.58 8.96
N ALA A 112 -6.30 -5.89 9.18
CA ALA A 112 -6.01 -4.61 8.51
C ALA A 112 -5.94 -4.77 7.00
N TYR A 113 -5.29 -5.83 6.49
CA TYR A 113 -5.24 -6.14 5.05
C TYR A 113 -6.62 -6.39 4.46
N LYS A 114 -7.46 -7.20 5.11
CA LYS A 114 -8.86 -7.43 4.68
C LYS A 114 -9.66 -6.12 4.61
N SER A 115 -9.40 -5.22 5.55
CA SER A 115 -10.03 -3.89 5.56
C SER A 115 -9.50 -3.01 4.42
N ALA A 116 -8.20 -3.06 4.14
CA ALA A 116 -7.57 -2.33 3.06
C ALA A 116 -8.08 -2.78 1.67
N ILE A 117 -8.35 -4.08 1.45
CA ILE A 117 -8.98 -4.57 0.22
C ILE A 117 -10.30 -3.85 -0.05
N LYS A 118 -11.14 -3.66 0.98
CA LYS A 118 -12.41 -2.93 0.86
C LYS A 118 -12.19 -1.45 0.56
N ILE A 119 -11.23 -0.82 1.24
CA ILE A 119 -10.87 0.60 1.06
C ILE A 119 -10.36 0.85 -0.36
N VAL A 120 -9.47 -0.01 -0.86
CA VAL A 120 -8.90 0.06 -2.20
C VAL A 120 -9.97 -0.23 -3.28
N GLY A 121 -10.98 -1.04 -2.95
CA GLY A 121 -12.07 -1.40 -3.86
C GLY A 121 -11.86 -2.71 -4.59
N GLY A 122 -10.96 -3.55 -4.08
CA GLY A 122 -10.71 -4.91 -4.56
C GLY A 122 -9.23 -5.28 -4.53
N GLU A 123 -8.96 -6.53 -4.27
CA GLU A 123 -7.60 -7.07 -4.17
C GLU A 123 -6.83 -7.00 -5.49
N GLN A 124 -7.54 -7.00 -6.63
CA GLN A 124 -6.94 -6.86 -7.96
C GLN A 124 -6.20 -5.54 -8.17
N TYR A 125 -6.50 -4.51 -7.38
CA TYR A 125 -5.81 -3.22 -7.44
C TYR A 125 -4.60 -3.12 -6.49
N ILE A 126 -4.37 -4.12 -5.65
CA ILE A 126 -3.22 -4.19 -4.75
C ILE A 126 -2.08 -4.90 -5.47
N LEU A 127 -0.91 -4.26 -5.55
CA LEU A 127 0.30 -4.83 -6.16
C LEU A 127 1.06 -5.70 -5.16
N SER A 128 1.20 -5.23 -3.93
CA SER A 128 1.87 -5.94 -2.84
C SER A 128 1.27 -5.54 -1.50
N ALA A 129 1.30 -6.45 -0.54
CA ALA A 129 0.96 -6.19 0.86
C ALA A 129 1.90 -7.00 1.76
N VAL A 130 2.76 -6.32 2.50
CA VAL A 130 3.79 -6.94 3.35
C VAL A 130 3.81 -6.35 4.75
N MET A 131 3.75 -7.20 5.76
CA MET A 131 4.06 -6.83 7.14
C MET A 131 5.56 -6.98 7.35
N HIS A 132 6.24 -5.88 7.71
CA HIS A 132 7.62 -5.93 8.16
C HIS A 132 7.66 -6.34 9.65
N ALA A 133 8.57 -7.26 9.96
CA ALA A 133 8.83 -7.78 11.31
C ALA A 133 10.33 -7.79 11.64
N ASP A 134 11.11 -7.12 10.81
CA ASP A 134 12.57 -7.09 10.86
C ASP A 134 13.15 -5.74 11.30
N GLU A 135 12.33 -4.81 11.78
CA GLU A 135 12.81 -3.52 12.29
C GLU A 135 12.79 -3.48 13.82
N ILE A 136 13.96 -3.24 14.43
CA ILE A 136 14.06 -3.11 15.89
C ILE A 136 13.72 -1.70 16.34
N ASN A 137 12.90 -1.56 17.38
CA ASN A 137 12.69 -0.28 18.05
C ASN A 137 13.73 -0.11 19.16
N LYS A 138 14.87 0.51 18.86
CA LYS A 138 15.99 0.67 19.80
C LYS A 138 15.60 1.38 21.09
N ALA A 139 14.81 2.45 20.99
CA ALA A 139 14.41 3.23 22.15
C ALA A 139 13.55 2.42 23.14
N VAL A 140 12.55 1.67 22.62
CA VAL A 140 11.70 0.82 23.47
C VAL A 140 12.46 -0.42 23.95
N THR A 141 13.39 -0.95 23.14
CA THR A 141 14.29 -2.04 23.54
C THR A 141 15.16 -1.64 24.72
N GLU A 142 15.73 -0.44 24.69
CA GLU A 142 16.54 0.10 25.77
C GLU A 142 15.71 0.33 27.04
N GLU A 143 14.51 0.93 26.90
CA GLU A 143 13.59 1.18 28.00
C GLU A 143 13.14 -0.12 28.71
N LEU A 144 12.81 -1.16 27.94
CA LEU A 144 12.29 -2.42 28.48
C LEU A 144 13.37 -3.48 28.78
N GLY A 145 14.62 -3.24 28.38
CA GLY A 145 15.74 -4.18 28.57
C GLY A 145 15.59 -5.49 27.79
N LYS A 146 14.73 -5.53 26.76
CA LYS A 146 14.47 -6.71 25.91
C LYS A 146 14.24 -6.27 24.48
N PRO A 147 14.63 -7.07 23.46
CA PRO A 147 14.41 -6.71 22.07
C PRO A 147 12.93 -6.48 21.77
N VAL A 148 12.60 -5.30 21.27
CA VAL A 148 11.24 -4.92 20.83
C VAL A 148 11.30 -4.54 19.36
N TYR A 149 10.44 -5.17 18.58
CA TYR A 149 10.37 -4.96 17.14
C TYR A 149 9.19 -4.09 16.77
N HIS A 150 9.38 -3.27 15.74
CA HIS A 150 8.34 -2.43 15.17
C HIS A 150 7.68 -3.17 14.01
N TYR A 151 6.44 -3.62 14.25
CA TYR A 151 5.64 -4.26 13.21
C TYR A 151 4.79 -3.20 12.49
N HIS A 152 4.81 -3.22 11.18
CA HIS A 152 4.00 -2.31 10.37
C HIS A 152 3.66 -2.96 9.02
N LEU A 153 2.55 -2.54 8.43
CA LEU A 153 2.03 -3.09 7.19
C LEU A 153 2.13 -2.05 6.07
N HIS A 154 2.77 -2.42 4.98
CA HIS A 154 2.80 -1.69 3.73
C HIS A 154 1.86 -2.33 2.71
N ILE A 155 1.01 -1.54 2.08
CA ILE A 155 0.12 -1.99 1.00
C ILE A 155 0.27 -1.04 -0.16
N VAL A 156 0.87 -1.50 -1.25
CA VAL A 156 0.99 -0.74 -2.50
C VAL A 156 -0.19 -1.08 -3.40
N ALA A 157 -0.92 -0.05 -3.81
CA ALA A 157 -2.13 -0.22 -4.60
C ALA A 157 -2.26 0.84 -5.70
N ILE A 158 -3.06 0.53 -6.71
CA ILE A 158 -3.42 1.46 -7.78
C ILE A 158 -4.74 2.13 -7.41
N PRO A 159 -4.76 3.45 -7.14
CA PRO A 159 -5.97 4.18 -6.78
C PRO A 159 -6.87 4.35 -8.01
N THR A 160 -7.99 3.64 -8.05
CA THR A 160 -8.93 3.67 -9.16
C THR A 160 -10.29 4.24 -8.76
N VAL A 161 -10.93 4.90 -9.71
CA VAL A 161 -12.32 5.34 -9.62
C VAL A 161 -13.09 4.88 -10.85
N ARG A 162 -14.32 4.39 -10.65
CA ARG A 162 -15.22 4.06 -11.75
C ARG A 162 -15.62 5.33 -12.47
N LYS A 163 -15.45 5.38 -13.80
CA LYS A 163 -15.75 6.53 -14.63
C LYS A 163 -16.58 6.12 -15.85
N GLU A 164 -17.69 6.79 -16.04
CA GLU A 164 -18.50 6.67 -17.26
C GLU A 164 -17.95 7.58 -18.34
N ILE A 165 -17.65 7.02 -19.47
CA ILE A 165 -17.36 7.77 -20.70
C ILE A 165 -18.65 7.83 -21.51
N ARG A 166 -19.09 9.03 -21.78
CA ARG A 166 -20.36 9.26 -22.51
C ARG A 166 -20.10 9.66 -23.95
N TRP A 167 -21.04 9.31 -24.83
CA TRP A 167 -21.02 9.81 -26.19
C TRP A 167 -21.07 11.33 -26.22
N SER A 168 -20.26 11.91 -27.11
CA SER A 168 -20.21 13.36 -27.29
C SER A 168 -21.59 13.91 -27.70
N LYS A 169 -21.91 15.11 -27.27
CA LYS A 169 -23.08 15.89 -27.76
C LYS A 169 -23.03 16.12 -29.26
N ARG A 170 -21.84 15.98 -29.90
CA ARG A 170 -21.64 16.09 -31.36
C ARG A 170 -21.69 14.74 -32.07
N CYS A 171 -22.10 13.65 -31.40
CA CYS A 171 -22.25 12.36 -32.02
C CYS A 171 -23.22 12.46 -33.21
N LYS A 172 -22.90 11.84 -34.35
CA LYS A 172 -23.77 11.84 -35.55
C LYS A 172 -25.10 11.15 -35.26
N ASP A 173 -25.07 10.08 -34.48
CA ASP A 173 -26.29 9.43 -33.99
C ASP A 173 -26.83 10.19 -32.78
N GLU A 174 -27.96 10.83 -32.98
CA GLU A 174 -28.62 11.67 -31.95
C GLU A 174 -29.11 10.87 -30.77
N ALA A 175 -29.54 9.61 -30.98
CA ALA A 175 -30.02 8.72 -29.93
C ALA A 175 -28.89 8.32 -28.94
N LEU A 176 -27.64 8.34 -29.37
CA LEU A 176 -26.49 8.03 -28.55
C LEU A 176 -25.97 9.22 -27.72
N ARG A 177 -26.31 10.46 -28.09
CA ARG A 177 -25.78 11.67 -27.44
C ARG A 177 -26.03 11.67 -25.96
N GLY A 178 -24.94 11.75 -25.17
CA GLY A 178 -24.99 11.78 -23.70
C GLY A 178 -25.25 10.42 -23.03
N THR A 179 -25.53 9.37 -23.80
CA THR A 179 -25.62 8.01 -23.23
C THR A 179 -24.24 7.48 -22.85
N VAL A 180 -24.18 6.48 -21.97
CA VAL A 180 -22.91 5.83 -21.58
C VAL A 180 -22.37 5.02 -22.75
N LYS A 181 -21.14 5.34 -23.17
CA LYS A 181 -20.41 4.61 -24.21
C LYS A 181 -19.64 3.44 -23.65
N GLU A 182 -18.96 3.69 -22.54
CA GLU A 182 -18.12 2.71 -21.85
C GLU A 182 -17.95 3.10 -20.36
N VAL A 183 -17.57 2.14 -19.54
CA VAL A 183 -17.21 2.36 -18.15
C VAL A 183 -15.78 1.89 -17.94
N ILE A 184 -14.94 2.74 -17.38
CA ILE A 184 -13.52 2.43 -17.11
C ILE A 184 -13.19 2.57 -15.63
N ASN A 185 -12.19 1.86 -15.15
CA ASN A 185 -11.56 2.08 -13.86
C ASN A 185 -10.38 3.04 -14.05
N GLN A 186 -10.67 4.34 -13.99
CA GLN A 186 -9.65 5.37 -14.21
C GLN A 186 -8.71 5.46 -13.02
N VAL A 187 -7.40 5.42 -13.26
CA VAL A 187 -6.39 5.71 -12.24
C VAL A 187 -6.52 7.16 -11.81
N SER A 188 -6.72 7.40 -10.53
CA SER A 188 -6.85 8.75 -9.98
C SER A 188 -6.67 8.76 -8.48
N HIS A 189 -5.49 9.15 -8.01
CA HIS A 189 -5.22 9.27 -6.58
C HIS A 189 -6.12 10.29 -5.91
N SER A 190 -6.23 11.51 -6.45
CA SER A 190 -6.98 12.64 -5.85
C SER A 190 -8.51 12.48 -5.83
N LYS A 191 -9.05 11.53 -6.60
CA LYS A 191 -10.49 11.21 -6.58
C LYS A 191 -10.81 9.98 -5.76
N LYS A 192 -9.81 9.16 -5.49
CA LYS A 192 -9.94 7.96 -4.67
C LYS A 192 -9.85 8.30 -3.19
N TRP A 193 -8.95 9.24 -2.85
CA TRP A 193 -8.61 9.68 -1.49
C TRP A 193 -8.91 11.17 -1.29
#